data_fb333804ea0902341041eea37ed288b0
#
_entry.id   fb333804ea0902341041eea37ed288b0
#
_cell.length_a   1.000
_cell.length_b   1.000
_cell.length_c   1.000
_cell.angle_alpha   90.00
_cell.angle_beta   90.00
_cell.angle_gamma   90.00
#
_symmetry.space_group_name_H-M   'P 1'
#
loop_
_entity.id
_entity.type
_entity.pdbx_description
1 polymer ?
#
loop_
_entity_poly.entity_id
_entity_poly.type
_entity_poly.pdbx_seq_one_letter_code
_entity_poly.pdbx_strand_id
1 'polypeptide(L)'
;MPKPGVVREFVGLPSPTAPRAGAGGHPCQGLYHHLEGTRPRVAVIATHYQIDFSEHYIADYLAARGIGFLGWNTRFRGFESSFLLDHALVDIGVGVRWLREARDVQTIVLLGNSGGGSLMAAYQSQAVEPNVTALDGMRPAVGLDDLAAADGYIASAAHPGRPDV
;
A
#
# COMPACT_ATOMS: atom_id res chain seq x y z
N MET A 1 -22.72 3.07 2.97
CA MET A 1 -23.29 2.10 2.03
C MET A 1 -22.43 2.08 0.77
N PRO A 2 -22.19 0.92 0.15
CA PRO A 2 -21.49 0.83 -1.14
C PRO A 2 -22.19 1.71 -2.18
N LYS A 3 -21.39 2.34 -3.04
CA LYS A 3 -21.92 3.09 -4.18
C LYS A 3 -22.44 2.11 -5.25
N PRO A 4 -23.56 2.37 -5.90
CA PRO A 4 -24.05 1.52 -6.99
C PRO A 4 -22.98 1.35 -8.07
N GLY A 5 -22.79 0.11 -8.57
CA GLY A 5 -21.84 -0.24 -9.60
C GLY A 5 -20.37 -0.30 -9.14
N VAL A 6 -20.07 -0.10 -7.87
CA VAL A 6 -18.71 -0.29 -7.33
C VAL A 6 -18.52 -1.75 -6.94
N VAL A 7 -17.48 -2.36 -7.49
CA VAL A 7 -16.98 -3.70 -7.15
C VAL A 7 -15.86 -3.57 -6.15
N ARG A 8 -15.84 -4.45 -5.17
CA ARG A 8 -14.79 -4.60 -4.16
C ARG A 8 -14.19 -5.99 -4.28
N GLU A 9 -12.97 -6.06 -4.77
CA GLU A 9 -12.28 -7.30 -5.03
C GLU A 9 -11.22 -7.53 -3.95
N PHE A 10 -11.26 -8.70 -3.31
CA PHE A 10 -10.20 -9.10 -2.38
C PHE A 10 -8.91 -9.38 -3.14
N VAL A 11 -7.81 -8.81 -2.66
CA VAL A 11 -6.45 -9.01 -3.19
C VAL A 11 -5.56 -9.51 -2.07
N GLY A 12 -4.99 -10.70 -2.24
CA GLY A 12 -4.03 -11.28 -1.31
C GLY A 12 -2.79 -11.73 -2.07
N LEU A 13 -1.61 -11.23 -1.69
CA LEU A 13 -0.37 -11.45 -2.43
C LEU A 13 0.78 -11.88 -1.51
N PRO A 14 1.71 -12.71 -2.01
CA PRO A 14 2.96 -12.99 -1.32
C PRO A 14 3.85 -11.75 -1.31
N SER A 15 4.81 -11.73 -0.40
CA SER A 15 5.88 -10.73 -0.37
C SER A 15 7.23 -11.41 -0.59
N PRO A 16 8.22 -10.77 -1.23
CA PRO A 16 9.57 -11.31 -1.40
C PRO A 16 10.25 -11.67 -0.07
N THR A 17 9.93 -10.93 0.99
CA THR A 17 10.49 -11.16 2.34
C THR A 17 9.72 -12.18 3.16
N ALA A 18 8.48 -12.51 2.76
CA ALA A 18 7.65 -13.51 3.40
C ALA A 18 6.74 -14.16 2.35
N PRO A 19 7.28 -15.04 1.52
CA PRO A 19 6.52 -15.72 0.47
C PRO A 19 5.39 -16.58 1.05
N ARG A 20 5.51 -16.93 2.33
CA ARG A 20 4.45 -17.58 3.11
C ARG A 20 4.39 -16.95 4.50
N ALA A 21 3.27 -16.43 4.89
CA ALA A 21 3.01 -15.90 6.23
C ALA A 21 2.17 -16.91 7.00
N GLY A 22 2.75 -17.57 7.97
CA GLY A 22 2.05 -18.55 8.82
C GLY A 22 1.26 -19.56 7.99
N ALA A 23 -0.03 -19.75 8.30
CA ALA A 23 -0.90 -20.65 7.58
C ALA A 23 -1.52 -20.06 6.30
N GLY A 24 -1.44 -18.75 6.06
CA GLY A 24 -2.22 -18.06 5.04
C GLY A 24 -1.54 -17.88 3.68
N GLY A 25 -0.24 -17.74 3.64
CA GLY A 25 0.51 -17.57 2.39
C GLY A 25 0.36 -16.21 1.68
N HIS A 26 -0.48 -15.31 2.19
CA HIS A 26 -0.73 -13.98 1.62
C HIS A 26 -0.54 -12.89 2.70
N PRO A 27 0.70 -12.49 3.01
CA PRO A 27 0.97 -11.52 4.05
C PRO A 27 0.44 -10.13 3.73
N CYS A 28 0.38 -9.78 2.44
CA CYS A 28 -0.10 -8.49 1.99
C CYS A 28 -1.52 -8.66 1.44
N GLN A 29 -2.47 -7.88 1.92
CA GLN A 29 -3.87 -8.03 1.51
C GLN A 29 -4.65 -6.72 1.61
N GLY A 30 -5.74 -6.65 0.86
CA GLY A 30 -6.61 -5.49 0.86
C GLY A 30 -7.82 -5.67 -0.05
N LEU A 31 -8.52 -4.57 -0.27
CA LEU A 31 -9.62 -4.51 -1.24
C LEU A 31 -9.27 -3.54 -2.37
N TYR A 32 -9.48 -4.01 -3.59
CA TYR A 32 -9.43 -3.16 -4.77
C TYR A 32 -10.84 -2.75 -5.16
N HIS A 33 -11.09 -1.44 -5.12
CA HIS A 33 -12.36 -0.86 -5.48
C HIS A 33 -12.29 -0.28 -6.90
N HIS A 34 -13.25 -0.64 -7.73
CA HIS A 34 -13.35 -0.12 -9.09
C HIS A 34 -14.79 -0.11 -9.57
N LEU A 35 -15.09 0.65 -10.61
CA LEU A 35 -16.39 0.62 -11.25
C LEU A 35 -16.53 -0.68 -12.06
N GLU A 36 -17.67 -1.34 -11.93
CA GLU A 36 -17.98 -2.58 -12.65
C GLU A 36 -17.78 -2.43 -14.16
N GLY A 37 -17.18 -3.44 -14.79
CA GLY A 37 -16.92 -3.46 -16.23
C GLY A 37 -15.81 -2.49 -16.71
N THR A 38 -15.11 -1.80 -15.79
CA THR A 38 -14.04 -0.86 -16.15
C THR A 38 -12.65 -1.39 -15.80
N ARG A 39 -11.65 -0.82 -16.48
CA ARG A 39 -10.22 -0.96 -16.13
C ARG A 39 -9.66 0.43 -15.88
N PRO A 40 -9.60 0.90 -14.62
CA PRO A 40 -9.08 2.22 -14.31
C PRO A 40 -7.62 2.38 -14.73
N ARG A 41 -7.32 3.44 -15.49
CA ARG A 41 -5.94 3.80 -15.85
C ARG A 41 -5.23 4.59 -14.75
N VAL A 42 -5.99 5.15 -13.83
CA VAL A 42 -5.51 5.85 -12.64
C VAL A 42 -5.99 5.10 -11.43
N ALA A 43 -5.12 4.85 -10.47
CA ALA A 43 -5.49 4.29 -9.19
C ALA A 43 -4.79 5.00 -8.03
N VAL A 44 -5.47 4.99 -6.90
CA VAL A 44 -4.94 5.43 -5.62
C VAL A 44 -4.64 4.19 -4.78
N ILE A 45 -3.50 4.15 -4.10
CA ILE A 45 -3.20 3.17 -3.07
C ILE A 45 -3.01 3.88 -1.74
N ALA A 46 -3.61 3.33 -0.68
CA ALA A 46 -3.49 3.83 0.67
C ALA A 46 -3.21 2.68 1.63
N THR A 47 -2.34 2.93 2.61
CA THR A 47 -2.08 2.01 3.72
C THR A 47 -1.84 2.78 5.00
N HIS A 48 -1.91 2.07 6.12
CA HIS A 48 -1.65 2.62 7.45
C HIS A 48 -0.89 1.58 8.28
N TYR A 49 -0.06 2.00 9.22
CA TYR A 49 0.72 1.07 10.05
C TYR A 49 -0.11 0.38 11.15
N GLN A 50 -1.32 0.88 11.48
CA GLN A 50 -2.18 0.32 12.53
C GLN A 50 -3.61 0.03 12.07
N ILE A 51 -4.18 0.85 11.17
CA ILE A 51 -5.59 0.82 10.81
C ILE A 51 -5.76 0.06 9.50
N ASP A 52 -6.83 -0.72 9.40
CA ASP A 52 -7.23 -1.36 8.17
C ASP A 52 -7.80 -0.34 7.19
N PHE A 53 -7.13 -0.17 6.07
CA PHE A 53 -7.57 0.73 5.00
C PHE A 53 -8.29 0.03 3.85
N SER A 54 -8.58 -1.27 3.98
CA SER A 54 -9.31 -2.02 2.94
C SER A 54 -10.62 -1.33 2.54
N GLU A 55 -11.35 -0.79 3.50
CA GLU A 55 -12.59 -0.04 3.28
C GLU A 55 -12.44 1.45 3.62
N HIS A 56 -11.34 2.08 3.18
CA HIS A 56 -11.12 3.50 3.39
C HIS A 56 -12.30 4.34 2.87
N TYR A 57 -12.75 5.34 3.64
CA TYR A 57 -13.96 6.11 3.37
C TYR A 57 -14.04 6.77 1.99
N ILE A 58 -12.91 7.05 1.34
CA ILE A 58 -12.84 7.66 0.00
C ILE A 58 -12.93 6.61 -1.13
N ALA A 59 -12.72 5.32 -0.85
CA ALA A 59 -12.55 4.28 -1.85
C ALA A 59 -13.70 4.22 -2.86
N ASP A 60 -14.92 4.09 -2.38
CA ASP A 60 -16.11 4.02 -3.24
C ASP A 60 -16.38 5.31 -4.00
N TYR A 61 -15.98 6.47 -3.46
CA TYR A 61 -16.13 7.75 -4.15
C TYR A 61 -15.20 7.89 -5.35
N LEU A 62 -13.98 7.39 -5.23
CA LEU A 62 -13.03 7.36 -6.32
C LEU A 62 -13.43 6.30 -7.36
N ALA A 63 -13.76 5.10 -6.92
CA ALA A 63 -14.18 4.02 -7.79
C ALA A 63 -15.40 4.40 -8.64
N ALA A 64 -16.42 5.04 -8.05
CA ALA A 64 -17.60 5.51 -8.77
C ALA A 64 -17.28 6.60 -9.84
N ARG A 65 -16.08 7.16 -9.81
CA ARG A 65 -15.57 8.15 -10.79
C ARG A 65 -14.59 7.55 -11.80
N GLY A 66 -14.46 6.20 -11.81
CA GLY A 66 -13.56 5.51 -12.72
C GLY A 66 -12.08 5.52 -12.29
N ILE A 67 -11.80 5.93 -11.04
CA ILE A 67 -10.47 5.88 -10.44
C ILE A 67 -10.41 4.64 -9.55
N GLY A 68 -9.46 3.73 -9.81
CA GLY A 68 -9.24 2.57 -8.95
C GLY A 68 -8.77 2.99 -7.56
N PHE A 69 -9.13 2.22 -6.54
CA PHE A 69 -8.61 2.44 -5.19
C PHE A 69 -8.20 1.11 -4.58
N LEU A 70 -6.94 1.01 -4.17
CA LEU A 70 -6.42 -0.14 -3.43
C LEU A 70 -6.22 0.25 -1.96
N GLY A 71 -7.15 -0.18 -1.13
CA GLY A 71 -6.98 -0.14 0.33
C GLY A 71 -6.11 -1.30 0.75
N TRP A 72 -4.86 -1.02 1.08
CA TRP A 72 -3.81 -2.02 1.23
C TRP A 72 -3.34 -2.17 2.67
N ASN A 73 -3.08 -3.38 3.08
CA ASN A 73 -2.51 -3.70 4.38
C ASN A 73 -1.20 -4.47 4.21
N THR A 74 -0.20 -4.07 4.97
CA THR A 74 1.06 -4.81 5.10
C THR A 74 0.85 -6.04 6.00
N ARG A 75 1.82 -6.94 6.05
CA ARG A 75 1.82 -8.11 6.95
C ARG A 75 1.60 -7.78 8.42
N PHE A 76 1.88 -6.56 8.80
CA PHE A 76 1.83 -6.12 10.20
C PHE A 76 0.42 -5.76 10.67
N ARG A 77 -0.57 -5.81 9.79
CA ARG A 77 -1.97 -5.61 10.17
C ARG A 77 -2.42 -6.67 11.18
N GLY A 78 -2.77 -6.23 12.39
CA GLY A 78 -3.09 -7.09 13.54
C GLY A 78 -1.86 -7.61 14.29
N PHE A 79 -0.66 -7.18 13.91
CA PHE A 79 0.60 -7.52 14.56
C PHE A 79 1.55 -6.31 14.61
N GLU A 80 0.99 -5.16 14.91
CA GLU A 80 1.63 -3.85 14.80
C GLU A 80 2.82 -3.67 15.76
N SER A 81 2.82 -4.41 16.87
CA SER A 81 3.95 -4.40 17.84
C SER A 81 5.26 -4.93 17.26
N SER A 82 5.20 -5.65 16.15
CA SER A 82 6.36 -6.21 15.44
C SER A 82 6.68 -5.46 14.15
N PHE A 83 6.20 -4.23 14.02
CA PHE A 83 6.36 -3.43 12.80
C PHE A 83 7.85 -3.18 12.49
N LEU A 84 8.23 -3.50 11.24
CA LEU A 84 9.55 -3.22 10.65
C LEU A 84 9.33 -2.38 9.39
N LEU A 85 9.92 -1.19 9.37
CA LEU A 85 9.71 -0.22 8.30
C LEU A 85 10.14 -0.77 6.94
N ASP A 86 11.34 -1.30 6.82
CA ASP A 86 11.91 -1.84 5.58
C ASP A 86 11.02 -2.96 4.99
N HIS A 87 10.53 -3.87 5.82
CA HIS A 87 9.59 -4.92 5.40
C HIS A 87 8.22 -4.36 5.00
N ALA A 88 7.72 -3.35 5.72
CA ALA A 88 6.46 -2.70 5.38
C ALA A 88 6.52 -1.98 4.02
N LEU A 89 7.66 -1.33 3.71
CA LEU A 89 7.88 -0.68 2.43
C LEU A 89 7.87 -1.70 1.28
N VAL A 90 8.50 -2.87 1.47
CA VAL A 90 8.43 -3.96 0.47
C VAL A 90 7.00 -4.44 0.27
N ASP A 91 6.22 -4.58 1.35
CA ASP A 91 4.82 -4.99 1.26
C ASP A 91 3.94 -3.96 0.53
N ILE A 92 4.22 -2.65 0.69
CA ILE A 92 3.57 -1.59 -0.10
C ILE A 92 3.95 -1.74 -1.58
N GLY A 93 5.22 -1.99 -1.85
CA GLY A 93 5.74 -2.22 -3.20
C GLY A 93 5.05 -3.36 -3.94
N VAL A 94 4.65 -4.41 -3.23
CA VAL A 94 3.83 -5.50 -3.79
C VAL A 94 2.50 -4.97 -4.34
N GLY A 95 1.81 -4.12 -3.58
CA GLY A 95 0.55 -3.50 -4.02
C GLY A 95 0.72 -2.57 -5.21
N VAL A 96 1.77 -1.73 -5.20
CA VAL A 96 2.09 -0.81 -6.31
C VAL A 96 2.41 -1.60 -7.59
N ARG A 97 3.25 -2.62 -7.49
CA ARG A 97 3.61 -3.49 -8.62
C ARG A 97 2.39 -4.23 -9.17
N TRP A 98 1.53 -4.75 -8.31
CA TRP A 98 0.29 -5.40 -8.72
C TRP A 98 -0.64 -4.46 -9.50
N LEU A 99 -0.78 -3.21 -9.08
CA LEU A 99 -1.56 -2.21 -9.83
C LEU A 99 -0.98 -1.99 -11.23
N ARG A 100 0.35 -1.91 -11.36
CA ARG A 100 1.02 -1.75 -12.66
C ARG A 100 0.81 -2.97 -13.57
N GLU A 101 1.16 -4.15 -13.08
CA GLU A 101 1.34 -5.34 -13.89
C GLU A 101 0.05 -6.14 -14.08
N ALA A 102 -0.74 -6.30 -13.02
CA ALA A 102 -1.96 -7.10 -13.08
C ALA A 102 -3.21 -6.29 -13.46
N ARG A 103 -3.20 -4.97 -13.18
CA ARG A 103 -4.35 -4.09 -13.46
C ARG A 103 -4.10 -3.08 -14.59
N ASP A 104 -2.90 -3.04 -15.15
CA ASP A 104 -2.51 -2.12 -16.23
C ASP A 104 -2.77 -0.64 -15.87
N VAL A 105 -2.58 -0.30 -14.60
CA VAL A 105 -2.73 1.07 -14.11
C VAL A 105 -1.54 1.90 -14.58
N GLN A 106 -1.80 3.01 -15.26
CA GLN A 106 -0.76 3.86 -15.83
C GLN A 106 -0.29 4.94 -14.85
N THR A 107 -1.20 5.46 -14.04
CA THR A 107 -0.88 6.47 -13.04
C THR A 107 -1.28 5.98 -11.66
N ILE A 108 -0.31 5.84 -10.78
CA ILE A 108 -0.51 5.43 -9.39
C ILE A 108 -0.24 6.62 -8.46
N VAL A 109 -1.19 6.90 -7.59
CA VAL A 109 -1.09 7.96 -6.59
C VAL A 109 -1.10 7.35 -5.20
N LEU A 110 -0.10 7.68 -4.40
CA LEU A 110 -0.06 7.31 -2.98
C LEU A 110 -0.95 8.25 -2.17
N LEU A 111 -1.82 7.72 -1.35
CA LEU A 111 -2.60 8.51 -0.39
C LEU A 111 -2.04 8.32 1.01
N GLY A 112 -1.41 9.35 1.52
CA GLY A 112 -0.95 9.45 2.89
C GLY A 112 -2.02 10.08 3.77
N ASN A 113 -2.84 9.25 4.40
CA ASN A 113 -3.86 9.71 5.36
C ASN A 113 -3.47 9.30 6.78
N SER A 114 -3.59 10.22 7.73
CA SER A 114 -3.24 10.00 9.14
C SER A 114 -1.79 9.44 9.27
N GLY A 115 -1.58 8.38 10.02
CA GLY A 115 -0.28 7.69 10.13
C GLY A 115 0.22 7.08 8.82
N GLY A 116 -0.64 6.83 7.84
CA GLY A 116 -0.25 6.49 6.48
C GLY A 116 0.52 7.60 5.77
N GLY A 117 0.46 8.84 6.27
CA GLY A 117 1.17 9.99 5.70
C GLY A 117 2.67 9.77 5.64
N SER A 118 3.30 9.60 6.79
CA SER A 118 4.74 9.34 6.88
C SER A 118 5.14 8.03 6.21
N LEU A 119 4.33 6.98 6.36
CA LEU A 119 4.63 5.66 5.78
C LEU A 119 4.66 5.71 4.24
N MET A 120 3.66 6.35 3.61
CA MET A 120 3.61 6.46 2.14
C MET A 120 4.67 7.43 1.60
N ALA A 121 5.01 8.47 2.36
CA ALA A 121 6.12 9.36 2.02
C ALA A 121 7.47 8.62 2.09
N ALA A 122 7.70 7.82 3.13
CA ALA A 122 8.89 6.98 3.26
C ALA A 122 8.98 5.95 2.12
N TYR A 123 7.86 5.35 1.72
CA TYR A 123 7.83 4.47 0.56
C TYR A 123 8.31 5.18 -0.72
N GLN A 124 7.75 6.35 -1.03
CA GLN A 124 8.13 7.09 -2.23
C GLN A 124 9.60 7.52 -2.19
N SER A 125 10.06 8.00 -1.04
CA SER A 125 11.48 8.35 -0.85
C SER A 125 12.39 7.17 -1.14
N GLN A 126 12.11 6.01 -0.55
CA GLN A 126 12.89 4.79 -0.75
C GLN A 126 12.84 4.30 -2.20
N ALA A 127 11.69 4.42 -2.87
CA ALA A 127 11.53 3.98 -4.26
C ALA A 127 12.26 4.88 -5.26
N VAL A 128 12.43 6.17 -4.95
CA VAL A 128 13.13 7.14 -5.82
C VAL A 128 14.63 7.19 -5.50
N GLU A 129 14.97 7.23 -4.22
CA GLU A 129 16.34 7.31 -3.73
C GLU A 129 16.46 6.44 -2.46
N PRO A 130 16.98 5.20 -2.59
CA PRO A 130 17.10 4.28 -1.48
C PRO A 130 17.92 4.85 -0.33
N ASN A 131 17.29 4.98 0.85
CA ASN A 131 17.91 5.59 2.04
C ASN A 131 17.52 4.91 3.36
N VAL A 132 16.58 3.96 3.35
CA VAL A 132 16.18 3.23 4.55
C VAL A 132 17.17 2.13 4.83
N THR A 133 17.62 2.06 6.09
CA THR A 133 18.48 1.01 6.60
C THR A 133 17.69 0.07 7.52
N ALA A 134 18.09 -1.18 7.57
CA ALA A 134 17.55 -2.12 8.55
C ALA A 134 17.97 -1.72 9.97
N LEU A 135 17.23 -2.20 10.96
CA LEU A 135 17.65 -2.06 12.36
C LEU A 135 19.00 -2.71 12.59
N ASP A 136 19.76 -2.16 13.55
CA ASP A 136 21.09 -2.65 13.91
C ASP A 136 21.09 -4.16 14.16
N GLY A 137 22.02 -4.85 13.50
CA GLY A 137 22.16 -6.30 13.58
C GLY A 137 21.17 -7.10 12.74
N MET A 138 20.25 -6.44 12.02
CA MET A 138 19.31 -7.08 11.10
C MET A 138 19.77 -6.96 9.65
N ARG A 139 19.35 -7.92 8.82
CA ARG A 139 19.55 -7.82 7.37
C ARG A 139 18.42 -6.98 6.77
N PRO A 140 18.70 -6.13 5.78
CA PRO A 140 17.65 -5.41 5.04
C PRO A 140 16.63 -6.36 4.42
N ALA A 141 15.41 -5.89 4.31
CA ALA A 141 14.34 -6.62 3.64
C ALA A 141 14.70 -6.88 2.17
N VAL A 142 14.53 -8.12 1.72
CA VAL A 142 14.77 -8.48 0.32
C VAL A 142 13.82 -7.68 -0.59
N GLY A 143 14.36 -7.00 -1.59
CA GLY A 143 13.61 -6.17 -2.53
C GLY A 143 13.41 -4.73 -2.06
N LEU A 144 14.05 -4.30 -0.96
CA LEU A 144 13.98 -2.92 -0.48
C LEU A 144 14.57 -1.91 -1.48
N ASP A 145 15.59 -2.29 -2.22
CA ASP A 145 16.25 -1.43 -3.22
C ASP A 145 15.63 -1.54 -4.63
N ASP A 146 14.53 -2.31 -4.77
CA ASP A 146 13.82 -2.52 -6.04
C ASP A 146 12.33 -2.19 -5.89
N LEU A 147 12.02 -1.04 -5.30
CA LEU A 147 10.65 -0.57 -5.16
C LEU A 147 10.23 0.24 -6.39
N ALA A 148 9.02 -0.05 -6.89
CA ALA A 148 8.44 0.71 -7.98
C ALA A 148 7.92 2.07 -7.47
N ALA A 149 8.48 3.18 -7.97
CA ALA A 149 7.99 4.50 -7.62
C ALA A 149 6.54 4.71 -8.12
N ALA A 150 5.75 5.44 -7.34
CA ALA A 150 4.47 5.95 -7.77
C ALA A 150 4.64 7.29 -8.52
N ASP A 151 3.56 7.74 -9.19
CA ASP A 151 3.59 8.94 -10.02
C ASP A 151 3.20 10.20 -9.25
N GLY A 152 2.57 10.04 -8.08
CA GLY A 152 2.16 11.17 -7.26
C GLY A 152 1.87 10.78 -5.80
N TYR A 153 1.81 11.80 -4.95
CA TYR A 153 1.51 11.65 -3.54
C TYR A 153 0.50 12.72 -3.10
N ILE A 154 -0.50 12.31 -2.34
CA ILE A 154 -1.50 13.19 -1.71
C ILE A 154 -1.41 13.04 -0.20
N ALA A 155 -1.15 14.14 0.51
CA ALA A 155 -1.23 14.21 1.96
C ALA A 155 -2.63 14.68 2.38
N SER A 156 -3.33 13.88 3.18
CA SER A 156 -4.64 14.21 3.71
C SER A 156 -4.68 13.97 5.22
N ALA A 157 -4.70 15.03 6.01
CA ALA A 157 -4.55 14.94 7.46
C ALA A 157 -3.38 14.02 7.88
N ALA A 158 -2.30 14.11 7.12
CA ALA A 158 -1.14 13.23 7.22
C ALA A 158 -0.32 13.56 8.47
N HIS A 159 0.11 12.52 9.19
CA HIS A 159 1.10 12.68 10.25
C HIS A 159 2.51 12.73 9.65
N PRO A 160 3.37 13.66 10.10
CA PRO A 160 4.73 13.78 9.57
C PRO A 160 5.68 12.66 10.03
N GLY A 161 5.23 11.81 10.95
CA GLY A 161 6.08 10.84 11.65
C GLY A 161 6.67 11.42 12.93
N ARG A 162 7.52 10.64 13.57
CA ARG A 162 8.29 11.09 14.75
C ARG A 162 9.73 11.29 14.32
N PRO A 163 10.29 12.51 14.43
CA PRO A 163 11.65 12.79 13.95
C PRO A 163 12.75 12.18 14.82
N ASP A 164 12.44 11.82 16.07
CA ASP A 164 13.45 11.45 17.07
C ASP A 164 13.26 10.04 17.66
N VAL A 165 12.79 9.09 16.88
CA VAL A 165 12.64 7.71 17.35
C VAL A 165 13.34 6.77 16.40
#